data_47dfb7e6b35240b6c510991354c46509
#
_entry.id   47dfb7e6b35240b6c510991354c46509
#
_cell.length_a   1.000
_cell.length_b   1.000
_cell.length_c   1.000
_cell.angle_alpha   90.00
_cell.angle_beta   90.00
_cell.angle_gamma   90.00
#
_symmetry.space_group_name_H-M   'P 1'
#
loop_
_entity.id
_entity.type
_entity.pdbx_description
1 polymer ?
#
loop_
_entity_poly.entity_id
_entity_poly.type
_entity_poly.pdbx_seq_one_letter_code
_entity_poly.pdbx_strand_id
1 'polypeptide(L)'
;MEVDVAGFLDRAKEQAQAALAQGREKVDEVQQQRAGNELLKRLGAAYYAERRGSGSEDATRQALDALEAHISAHGDGFLRGA
;
A
#
# COMPACT_ATOMS: atom_id res chain seq x y z
N MET A 1 -12.86 19.37 41.50
CA MET A 1 -11.74 19.78 40.65
C MET A 1 -10.88 18.62 40.20
N GLU A 2 -10.66 17.61 41.01
CA GLU A 2 -9.90 16.43 40.63
C GLU A 2 -10.58 15.65 39.50
N VAL A 3 -11.90 15.69 39.44
CA VAL A 3 -12.68 14.99 38.41
C VAL A 3 -12.40 15.57 37.00
N ASP A 4 -12.18 16.88 36.92
CA ASP A 4 -11.93 17.56 35.65
C ASP A 4 -10.58 17.19 35.03
N VAL A 5 -9.58 16.96 35.87
CA VAL A 5 -8.24 16.56 35.40
C VAL A 5 -8.29 15.16 34.81
N ALA A 6 -8.98 14.22 35.45
CA ALA A 6 -9.13 12.86 34.96
C ALA A 6 -9.90 12.84 33.64
N GLY A 7 -10.99 13.62 33.53
CA GLY A 7 -11.77 13.72 32.29
C GLY A 7 -10.99 14.35 31.15
N PHE A 8 -10.16 15.35 31.46
CA PHE A 8 -9.31 15.99 30.45
C PHE A 8 -8.27 15.01 29.88
N LEU A 9 -7.63 14.24 30.75
CA LEU A 9 -6.63 13.25 30.32
C LEU A 9 -7.26 12.15 29.47
N ASP A 10 -8.46 11.69 29.82
CA ASP A 10 -9.17 10.68 29.04
C ASP A 10 -9.54 11.20 27.66
N ARG A 11 -10.01 12.44 27.54
CA ARG A 11 -10.33 13.06 26.27
C ARG A 11 -9.10 13.26 25.40
N ALA A 12 -8.00 13.71 25.99
CA ALA A 12 -6.74 13.89 25.30
C ALA A 12 -6.24 12.55 24.75
N LYS A 13 -6.40 11.48 25.52
CA LYS A 13 -5.99 10.13 25.12
C LYS A 13 -6.85 9.62 23.96
N GLU A 14 -8.15 9.82 24.01
CA GLU A 14 -9.06 9.44 22.93
C GLU A 14 -8.74 10.19 21.64
N GLN A 15 -8.48 11.50 21.70
CA GLN A 15 -8.12 12.29 20.54
C GLN A 15 -6.78 11.85 19.94
N ALA A 16 -5.81 11.54 20.79
CA ALA A 16 -4.51 11.05 20.32
C ALA A 16 -4.64 9.71 19.61
N GLN A 17 -5.46 8.81 20.15
CA GLN A 17 -5.71 7.51 19.52
C GLN A 17 -6.43 7.66 18.18
N ALA A 18 -7.43 8.54 18.10
CA ALA A 18 -8.14 8.80 16.85
C ALA A 18 -7.21 9.38 15.78
N ALA A 19 -6.34 10.31 16.16
CA ALA A 19 -5.37 10.90 15.24
C ALA A 19 -4.36 9.87 14.74
N LEU A 20 -3.90 8.98 15.63
CA LEU A 20 -2.99 7.90 15.26
C LEU A 20 -3.65 6.90 14.30
N ALA A 21 -4.93 6.54 14.56
CA ALA A 21 -5.67 5.64 13.69
C ALA A 21 -5.84 6.21 12.28
N GLN A 22 -6.20 7.50 12.17
CA GLN A 22 -6.31 8.17 10.88
C GLN A 22 -4.97 8.25 10.15
N GLY A 23 -3.90 8.52 10.87
CA GLY A 23 -2.55 8.55 10.31
C GLY A 23 -2.13 7.20 9.76
N ARG A 24 -2.47 6.12 10.45
CA ARG A 24 -2.18 4.76 10.01
C ARG A 24 -2.92 4.40 8.73
N GLU A 25 -4.20 4.76 8.62
CA GLU A 25 -4.97 4.50 7.41
C GLU A 25 -4.37 5.17 6.19
N LYS A 26 -3.97 6.43 6.30
CA LYS A 26 -3.33 7.16 5.20
C LYS A 26 -1.98 6.58 4.83
N VAL A 27 -1.18 6.17 5.83
CA VAL A 27 0.12 5.55 5.60
C VAL A 27 -0.06 4.21 4.89
N ASP A 28 -1.04 3.41 5.31
CA ASP A 28 -1.32 2.13 4.68
C ASP A 28 -1.73 2.29 3.22
N GLU A 29 -2.59 3.26 2.90
CA GLU A 29 -2.99 3.54 1.52
C GLU A 29 -1.79 3.93 0.65
N VAL A 30 -0.93 4.81 1.15
CA VAL A 30 0.27 5.23 0.43
C VAL A 30 1.22 4.06 0.22
N GLN A 31 1.42 3.22 1.23
CA GLN A 31 2.27 2.05 1.13
C GLN A 31 1.71 1.04 0.12
N GLN A 32 0.40 0.83 0.10
CA GLN A 32 -0.25 -0.05 -0.86
C GLN A 32 -0.11 0.46 -2.29
N GLN A 33 -0.26 1.75 -2.50
CA GLN A 33 -0.06 2.36 -3.81
C GLN A 33 1.39 2.21 -4.28
N ARG A 34 2.35 2.45 -3.38
CA ARG A 34 3.77 2.27 -3.70
C ARG A 34 4.10 0.81 -4.02
N ALA A 35 3.56 -0.12 -3.24
CA ALA A 35 3.76 -1.55 -3.47
C ALA A 35 3.17 -1.95 -4.83
N GLY A 36 1.98 -1.48 -5.18
CA GLY A 36 1.36 -1.73 -6.47
C GLY A 36 2.20 -1.18 -7.61
N ASN A 37 2.69 0.06 -7.48
CA ASN A 37 3.54 0.68 -8.49
C ASN A 37 4.86 -0.06 -8.68
N GLU A 38 5.46 -0.56 -7.60
CA GLU A 38 6.68 -1.36 -7.67
C GLU A 38 6.45 -2.68 -8.39
N LEU A 39 5.33 -3.34 -8.11
CA LEU A 39 4.97 -4.58 -8.79
C LEU A 39 4.70 -4.35 -10.28
N LEU A 40 4.07 -3.23 -10.61
CA LEU A 40 3.83 -2.83 -12.00
C LEU A 40 5.16 -2.57 -12.72
N LYS A 41 6.10 -1.90 -12.07
CA LYS A 41 7.44 -1.68 -12.63
C LYS A 41 8.17 -2.99 -12.87
N ARG A 42 8.08 -3.93 -11.93
CA ARG A 42 8.70 -5.25 -12.08
C ARG A 42 8.11 -6.01 -13.26
N LEU A 43 6.81 -5.96 -13.42
CA LEU A 43 6.15 -6.58 -14.56
C LEU A 43 6.61 -5.94 -15.87
N GLY A 44 6.65 -4.61 -15.92
CA GLY A 44 7.12 -3.89 -17.11
C GLY A 44 8.56 -4.23 -17.45
N ALA A 45 9.43 -4.27 -16.46
CA ALA A 45 10.84 -4.62 -16.65
C ALA A 45 11.00 -6.07 -17.12
N ALA A 46 10.27 -7.01 -16.51
CA ALA A 46 10.31 -8.41 -16.90
C ALA A 46 9.81 -8.62 -18.33
N TYR A 47 8.69 -8.00 -18.66
CA TYR A 47 8.11 -8.06 -20.00
C TYR A 47 9.05 -7.47 -21.03
N TYR A 48 9.61 -6.30 -20.74
CA TYR A 48 10.56 -5.66 -21.65
C TYR A 48 11.79 -6.54 -21.88
N ALA A 49 12.34 -7.12 -20.79
CA ALA A 49 13.49 -8.00 -20.88
C ALA A 49 13.17 -9.25 -21.72
N GLU A 50 11.98 -9.82 -21.53
CA GLU A 50 11.53 -10.96 -22.34
C GLU A 50 11.47 -10.61 -23.83
N ARG A 51 10.91 -9.46 -24.16
CA ARG A 51 10.80 -9.00 -25.55
C ARG A 51 12.16 -8.71 -26.18
N ARG A 52 13.15 -8.36 -25.38
CA ARG A 52 14.51 -8.09 -25.86
C ARG A 52 15.39 -9.35 -25.83
N GLY A 53 14.87 -10.47 -25.36
CA GLY A 53 15.61 -11.73 -25.32
C GLY A 53 16.53 -11.91 -24.12
N SER A 54 16.52 -10.96 -23.16
CA SER A 54 17.36 -11.05 -21.97
C SER A 54 16.61 -11.55 -20.72
N GLY A 55 15.28 -11.73 -20.81
CA GLY A 55 14.45 -12.24 -19.73
C GLY A 55 13.78 -13.55 -20.10
N SER A 56 12.88 -14.02 -19.24
CA SER A 56 12.16 -15.26 -19.44
C SER A 56 10.65 -15.03 -19.31
N GLU A 57 9.89 -15.90 -19.95
CA GLU A 57 8.43 -15.91 -19.83
C GLU A 57 8.00 -16.20 -18.40
N ASP A 58 8.73 -17.07 -17.69
CA ASP A 58 8.46 -17.39 -16.29
C ASP A 58 8.61 -16.16 -15.39
N ALA A 59 9.64 -15.34 -15.62
CA ALA A 59 9.85 -14.13 -14.83
C ALA A 59 8.70 -13.15 -15.04
N THR A 60 8.22 -13.00 -16.27
CA THR A 60 7.07 -12.15 -16.57
C THR A 60 5.81 -12.67 -15.90
N ARG A 61 5.58 -13.98 -15.93
CA ARG A 61 4.43 -14.60 -15.29
C ARG A 61 4.46 -14.43 -13.78
N GLN A 62 5.61 -14.61 -13.15
CA GLN A 62 5.77 -14.41 -11.70
C GLN A 62 5.49 -12.96 -11.31
N ALA A 63 5.97 -12.01 -12.10
CA ALA A 63 5.72 -10.60 -11.86
C ALA A 63 4.22 -10.26 -12.01
N LEU A 64 3.57 -10.84 -13.02
CA LEU A 64 2.14 -10.66 -13.23
C LEU A 64 1.32 -11.29 -12.08
N ASP A 65 1.67 -12.50 -11.65
CA ASP A 65 0.99 -13.18 -10.55
C ASP A 65 1.09 -12.38 -9.25
N ALA A 66 2.26 -11.80 -8.97
CA ALA A 66 2.46 -10.95 -7.80
C ALA A 66 1.58 -9.70 -7.87
N LEU A 67 1.48 -9.08 -9.05
CA LEU A 67 0.62 -7.91 -9.26
C LEU A 67 -0.86 -8.28 -9.08
N GLU A 68 -1.28 -9.41 -9.66
CA GLU A 68 -2.66 -9.87 -9.52
C GLU A 68 -3.03 -10.18 -8.08
N ALA A 69 -2.11 -10.79 -7.32
CA ALA A 69 -2.32 -11.06 -5.89
C ALA A 69 -2.50 -9.74 -5.10
N HIS A 70 -1.70 -8.72 -5.42
CA HIS A 70 -1.82 -7.41 -4.80
C HIS A 70 -3.18 -6.77 -5.12
N ILE A 71 -3.60 -6.84 -6.38
CA ILE A 71 -4.89 -6.29 -6.82
C ILE A 71 -6.05 -7.01 -6.13
N SER A 72 -5.98 -8.33 -6.00
CA SER A 72 -7.00 -9.11 -5.29
C SER A 72 -7.11 -8.71 -3.83
N ALA A 73 -5.99 -8.40 -3.19
CA ALA A 73 -5.97 -8.04 -1.76
C ALA A 73 -6.32 -6.58 -1.51
N HIS A 74 -5.89 -5.65 -2.38
CA HIS A 74 -5.94 -4.20 -2.12
C HIS A 74 -6.65 -3.39 -3.20
N GLY A 75 -7.05 -4.03 -4.31
CA GLY A 75 -7.70 -3.34 -5.42
C GLY A 75 -6.69 -2.74 -6.42
N ASP A 76 -7.23 -2.19 -7.49
CA ASP A 76 -6.47 -1.66 -8.61
C ASP A 76 -6.40 -0.12 -8.65
N GLY A 77 -6.72 0.52 -7.53
CA GLY A 77 -6.77 1.98 -7.46
C GLY A 77 -5.47 2.67 -7.84
N PHE A 78 -4.32 2.03 -7.59
CA PHE A 78 -3.01 2.59 -7.94
C PHE A 78 -2.83 2.72 -9.46
N LEU A 79 -3.52 1.93 -10.26
CA LEU A 79 -3.46 2.04 -11.72
C LEU A 79 -4.15 3.30 -12.25
N ARG A 80 -5.14 3.78 -11.52
CA ARG A 80 -5.92 4.96 -11.91
C ARG A 80 -5.31 6.25 -11.41
N GLY A 81 -4.51 6.18 -10.33
CA GLY A 81 -3.88 7.34 -9.73
C GLY A 81 -2.52 7.71 -10.29
N ALA A 82 -2.05 6.96 -11.25
CA ALA A 82 -0.73 7.19 -11.85
C ALA A 82 -0.73 8.39 -12.80
#